data_c8762b69613486dffa7e229cbf403519
#
_entry.id   c8762b69613486dffa7e229cbf403519
#
_cell.length_a   1.000
_cell.length_b   1.000
_cell.length_c   1.000
_cell.angle_alpha   90.00
_cell.angle_beta   90.00
_cell.angle_gamma   90.00
#
_symmetry.space_group_name_H-M   'P 1'
#
loop_
_entity.id
_entity.type
_entity.pdbx_description
1 polymer ?
#
loop_
_entity_poly.entity_id
_entity_poly.type
_entity_poly.pdbx_seq_one_letter_code
_entity_poly.pdbx_strand_id
1 'polypeptide(L)'
;MNGRAHGPDDEVTTCQLHMRKFKDGETITIEPWRSAGFPVIKDLVVDRSAYDKILQAGGFISVRTGGRLPDANNIPMPREKAEESMDGAQCIGCGACAATCKNGSAMLFVAARVSSLALLPQGKIEGARRAKAMVAKMDELGFGSCTNTRACEMECPKHITVSHIARLNREYLCAKLSD
;
A
#
# COMPACT_ATOMS: atom_id res chain seq x y z
N MET A 1 -2.48 11.11 -16.36
CA MET A 1 -1.03 11.08 -16.08
C MET A 1 -0.80 10.10 -14.97
N ASN A 2 0.33 9.46 -14.90
CA ASN A 2 0.72 8.38 -13.99
C ASN A 2 -0.13 8.24 -12.72
N GLY A 3 -1.16 7.41 -12.78
CA GLY A 3 -2.06 7.12 -11.66
C GLY A 3 -3.21 8.10 -11.46
N ARG A 4 -3.21 9.25 -12.13
CA ARG A 4 -4.26 10.23 -11.97
C ARG A 4 -5.46 9.92 -12.85
N ALA A 5 -6.64 9.84 -12.25
CA ALA A 5 -7.88 9.82 -12.98
C ALA A 5 -8.13 11.20 -13.60
N HIS A 6 -8.45 11.24 -14.90
CA HIS A 6 -8.92 12.44 -15.54
C HIS A 6 -10.44 12.52 -15.43
N GLY A 7 -10.91 13.67 -15.04
CA GLY A 7 -12.33 13.95 -14.93
C GLY A 7 -12.62 14.87 -13.75
N PRO A 8 -13.88 15.24 -13.56
CA PRO A 8 -14.29 16.14 -12.46
C PRO A 8 -14.12 15.53 -11.06
N ASP A 9 -13.94 14.21 -10.97
CA ASP A 9 -13.64 13.52 -9.73
C ASP A 9 -12.19 13.05 -9.77
N ASP A 10 -11.29 13.87 -9.28
CA ASP A 10 -9.91 13.46 -9.00
C ASP A 10 -9.92 12.33 -7.95
N GLU A 11 -8.88 11.50 -7.97
CA GLU A 11 -8.62 10.46 -6.95
C GLU A 11 -9.54 9.23 -6.97
N VAL A 12 -10.23 8.97 -8.06
CA VAL A 12 -11.00 7.73 -8.23
C VAL A 12 -10.32 6.76 -9.21
N THR A 13 -10.68 5.49 -9.11
CA THR A 13 -10.25 4.49 -10.11
C THR A 13 -11.02 4.69 -11.41
N THR A 14 -10.39 4.34 -12.54
CA THR A 14 -11.02 4.47 -13.88
C THR A 14 -12.39 3.80 -13.95
N CYS A 15 -12.58 2.68 -13.24
CA CYS A 15 -13.86 1.97 -13.19
C CYS A 15 -14.99 2.71 -12.43
N GLN A 16 -14.65 3.75 -11.64
CA GLN A 16 -15.62 4.59 -10.94
C GLN A 16 -16.01 5.84 -11.75
N LEU A 17 -15.30 6.12 -12.84
CA LEU A 17 -15.60 7.26 -13.71
C LEU A 17 -16.87 6.98 -14.55
N HIS A 18 -17.88 7.80 -14.34
CA HIS A 18 -19.10 7.73 -15.13
C HIS A 18 -18.94 8.49 -16.45
N MET A 19 -19.28 7.86 -17.58
CA MET A 19 -19.19 8.48 -18.90
C MET A 19 -19.97 9.79 -19.00
N ARG A 20 -21.08 9.93 -18.24
CA ARG A 20 -21.86 11.18 -18.17
C ARG A 20 -21.11 12.41 -17.65
N LYS A 21 -19.92 12.21 -17.07
CA LYS A 21 -19.06 13.30 -16.58
C LYS A 21 -18.18 13.90 -17.67
N PHE A 22 -18.07 13.23 -18.79
CA PHE A 22 -17.33 13.70 -19.95
C PHE A 22 -18.26 14.41 -20.94
N LYS A 23 -17.71 15.40 -21.63
CA LYS A 23 -18.45 16.15 -22.66
C LYS A 23 -18.49 15.35 -23.95
N ASP A 24 -19.55 15.57 -24.74
CA ASP A 24 -19.64 15.00 -26.07
C ASP A 24 -18.47 15.50 -26.94
N GLY A 25 -17.83 14.55 -27.67
CA GLY A 25 -16.64 14.83 -28.46
C GLY A 25 -15.32 14.93 -27.69
N GLU A 26 -15.31 14.75 -26.34
CA GLU A 26 -14.09 14.73 -25.56
C GLU A 26 -13.26 13.46 -25.80
N THR A 27 -11.97 13.62 -25.99
CA THR A 27 -11.05 12.49 -26.16
C THR A 27 -10.49 12.03 -24.82
N ILE A 28 -10.74 10.78 -24.47
CA ILE A 28 -10.24 10.13 -23.25
C ILE A 28 -9.08 9.23 -23.62
N THR A 29 -7.91 9.46 -23.02
CA THR A 29 -6.73 8.62 -23.22
C THR A 29 -6.52 7.72 -21.99
N ILE A 30 -6.48 6.41 -22.21
CA ILE A 30 -6.21 5.40 -21.18
C ILE A 30 -4.85 4.77 -21.48
N GLU A 31 -3.96 4.75 -20.50
CA GLU A 31 -2.58 4.29 -20.64
C GLU A 31 -2.23 3.31 -19.53
N PRO A 32 -1.27 2.39 -19.76
CA PRO A 32 -0.68 1.59 -18.68
C PRO A 32 0.14 2.46 -17.73
N TRP A 33 0.50 1.92 -16.55
CA TRP A 33 1.39 2.61 -15.62
C TRP A 33 2.75 2.92 -16.30
N ARG A 34 3.15 4.18 -16.27
CA ARG A 34 4.47 4.63 -16.75
C ARG A 34 5.50 4.60 -15.62
N SER A 35 5.76 3.43 -15.09
CA SER A 35 6.73 3.23 -14.02
C SER A 35 7.65 2.07 -14.38
N ALA A 36 8.96 2.24 -14.15
CA ALA A 36 9.94 1.17 -14.36
C ALA A 36 9.63 -0.08 -13.51
N GLY A 37 8.97 0.12 -12.37
CA GLY A 37 8.57 -0.97 -11.49
C GLY A 37 7.35 -1.77 -11.97
N PHE A 38 6.66 -1.31 -13.03
CA PHE A 38 5.53 -1.99 -13.64
C PHE A 38 5.77 -2.14 -15.14
N PRO A 39 6.65 -3.06 -15.58
CA PRO A 39 6.91 -3.27 -17.00
C PRO A 39 5.61 -3.62 -17.75
N VAL A 40 5.42 -3.03 -18.92
CA VAL A 40 4.27 -3.35 -19.77
C VAL A 40 4.47 -4.72 -20.39
N ILE A 41 3.51 -5.61 -20.20
CA ILE A 41 3.48 -6.92 -20.81
C ILE A 41 2.84 -6.80 -22.22
N LYS A 42 1.64 -6.21 -22.28
CA LYS A 42 0.92 -5.97 -23.52
C LYS A 42 -0.22 -4.98 -23.30
N ASP A 43 -0.38 -4.04 -24.19
CA ASP A 43 -1.45 -3.03 -24.15
C ASP A 43 -1.51 -2.29 -22.81
N LEU A 44 -2.58 -2.45 -22.04
CA LEU A 44 -2.77 -1.87 -20.71
C LEU A 44 -2.31 -2.78 -19.57
N VAL A 45 -1.86 -4.00 -19.87
CA VAL A 45 -1.45 -4.97 -18.87
C VAL A 45 0.02 -4.75 -18.48
N VAL A 46 0.26 -4.58 -17.20
CA VAL A 46 1.58 -4.41 -16.62
C VAL A 46 1.93 -5.58 -15.68
N ASP A 47 3.22 -5.90 -15.56
CA ASP A 47 3.69 -6.88 -14.58
C ASP A 47 3.64 -6.29 -13.17
N ARG A 48 2.88 -6.93 -12.30
CA ARG A 48 2.70 -6.54 -10.90
C ARG A 48 3.31 -7.55 -9.92
N SER A 49 4.01 -8.54 -10.42
CA SER A 49 4.60 -9.60 -9.61
C SER A 49 5.52 -9.08 -8.49
N ALA A 50 6.13 -7.91 -8.67
CA ALA A 50 6.93 -7.26 -7.65
C ALA A 50 6.12 -6.93 -6.38
N TYR A 51 4.88 -6.48 -6.53
CA TYR A 51 3.99 -6.22 -5.38
C TYR A 51 3.63 -7.51 -4.64
N ASP A 52 3.38 -8.58 -5.37
CA ASP A 52 3.08 -9.89 -4.78
C ASP A 52 4.28 -10.42 -3.99
N LYS A 53 5.50 -10.28 -4.52
CA LYS A 53 6.74 -10.63 -3.82
C LYS A 53 6.94 -9.83 -2.53
N ILE A 54 6.61 -8.53 -2.54
CA ILE A 54 6.65 -7.69 -1.33
C ILE A 54 5.65 -8.20 -0.29
N LEU A 55 4.42 -8.52 -0.69
CA LEU A 55 3.41 -9.07 0.23
C LEU A 55 3.81 -10.43 0.78
N GLN A 56 4.37 -11.30 -0.05
CA GLN A 56 4.87 -12.63 0.37
C GLN A 56 5.99 -12.52 1.41
N ALA A 57 6.78 -11.45 1.38
CA ALA A 57 7.87 -11.24 2.34
C ALA A 57 7.37 -11.02 3.79
N GLY A 58 6.14 -10.55 4.00
CA GLY A 58 5.64 -10.30 5.35
C GLY A 58 4.23 -9.72 5.46
N GLY A 59 3.52 -9.52 4.35
CA GLY A 59 2.20 -8.89 4.32
C GLY A 59 1.06 -9.77 4.83
N PHE A 60 1.34 -10.71 5.71
CA PHE A 60 0.39 -11.69 6.24
C PHE A 60 0.52 -11.85 7.76
N ILE A 61 -0.42 -12.57 8.34
CA ILE A 61 -0.38 -13.04 9.74
C ILE A 61 -0.29 -14.55 9.70
N SER A 62 0.72 -15.12 10.39
CA SER A 62 0.83 -16.58 10.53
C SER A 62 -0.23 -17.10 11.49
N VAL A 63 -0.80 -18.25 11.17
CA VAL A 63 -1.71 -18.95 12.08
C VAL A 63 -0.94 -19.40 13.31
N ARG A 64 -1.44 -19.05 14.50
CA ARG A 64 -0.88 -19.51 15.75
C ARG A 64 -1.28 -20.97 15.96
N THR A 65 -0.38 -21.90 15.68
CA THR A 65 -0.62 -23.34 15.78
C THR A 65 -0.33 -23.93 17.16
N GLY A 66 0.32 -23.18 18.05
CA GLY A 66 0.68 -23.58 19.40
C GLY A 66 -0.37 -23.15 20.44
N GLY A 67 -1.20 -24.07 20.93
CA GLY A 67 -2.11 -23.82 22.02
C GLY A 67 -3.54 -23.48 21.59
N ARG A 68 -4.38 -23.13 22.58
CA ARG A 68 -5.77 -22.76 22.39
C ARG A 68 -5.86 -21.45 21.64
N LEU A 69 -6.64 -21.41 20.56
CA LEU A 69 -6.95 -20.14 19.88
C LEU A 69 -7.68 -19.23 20.88
N PRO A 70 -7.19 -18.00 21.11
CA PRO A 70 -7.93 -17.07 21.96
C PRO A 70 -9.27 -16.73 21.31
N ASP A 71 -10.29 -16.58 22.14
CA ASP A 71 -11.58 -16.02 21.72
C ASP A 71 -11.36 -14.66 21.05
N ALA A 72 -12.17 -14.33 20.07
CA ALA A 72 -12.12 -13.04 19.37
C ALA A 72 -12.23 -11.83 20.32
N ASN A 73 -12.91 -11.99 21.47
CA ASN A 73 -13.05 -10.98 22.51
C ASN A 73 -11.89 -10.95 23.53
N ASN A 74 -10.92 -11.82 23.41
CA ASN A 74 -9.86 -12.01 24.41
C ASN A 74 -8.84 -10.87 24.46
N ILE A 75 -8.70 -10.13 23.35
CA ILE A 75 -7.76 -9.03 23.25
C ILE A 75 -8.54 -7.79 22.81
N PRO A 76 -9.10 -7.03 23.76
CA PRO A 76 -9.82 -5.81 23.43
C PRO A 76 -8.89 -4.79 22.75
N MET A 77 -9.44 -4.10 21.76
CA MET A 77 -8.74 -3.11 20.96
C MET A 77 -9.48 -1.78 21.03
N PRO A 78 -8.82 -0.66 21.31
CA PRO A 78 -9.45 0.66 21.25
C PRO A 78 -9.99 0.93 19.83
N ARG A 79 -11.19 1.50 19.76
CA ARG A 79 -11.86 1.82 18.49
C ARG A 79 -10.98 2.62 17.53
N GLU A 80 -10.32 3.67 18.04
CA GLU A 80 -9.42 4.51 17.25
C GLU A 80 -8.30 3.71 16.57
N LYS A 81 -7.73 2.72 17.29
CA LYS A 81 -6.69 1.84 16.73
C LYS A 81 -7.25 0.88 15.68
N ALA A 82 -8.47 0.41 15.88
CA ALA A 82 -9.15 -0.42 14.90
C ALA A 82 -9.43 0.37 13.60
N GLU A 83 -9.95 1.58 13.73
CA GLU A 83 -10.20 2.47 12.59
C GLU A 83 -8.89 2.79 11.83
N GLU A 84 -7.84 3.20 12.54
CA GLU A 84 -6.52 3.45 11.93
C GLU A 84 -5.97 2.21 11.19
N SER A 85 -6.16 1.02 11.76
CA SER A 85 -5.79 -0.24 11.10
C SER A 85 -6.60 -0.47 9.82
N MET A 86 -7.91 -0.22 9.89
CA MET A 86 -8.81 -0.39 8.74
C MET A 86 -8.49 0.59 7.61
N ASP A 87 -8.11 1.83 7.92
CA ASP A 87 -7.68 2.80 6.91
C ASP A 87 -6.50 2.26 6.09
N GLY A 88 -5.49 1.72 6.76
CA GLY A 88 -4.39 1.05 6.07
C GLY A 88 -4.81 -0.20 5.29
N ALA A 89 -5.77 -0.96 5.84
CA ALA A 89 -6.28 -2.19 5.21
C ALA A 89 -7.09 -1.93 3.93
N GLN A 90 -7.58 -0.72 3.72
CA GLN A 90 -8.30 -0.34 2.48
C GLN A 90 -7.43 -0.40 1.22
N CYS A 91 -6.11 -0.55 1.34
CA CYS A 91 -5.21 -0.62 0.22
C CYS A 91 -5.59 -1.76 -0.75
N ILE A 92 -5.95 -1.41 -1.97
CA ILE A 92 -6.29 -2.35 -3.05
C ILE A 92 -5.08 -2.78 -3.89
N GLY A 93 -3.88 -2.32 -3.55
CA GLY A 93 -2.67 -2.64 -4.29
C GLY A 93 -2.67 -2.19 -5.74
N CYS A 94 -3.36 -1.11 -6.09
CA CYS A 94 -3.53 -0.66 -7.49
C CYS A 94 -2.23 -0.19 -8.14
N GLY A 95 -1.23 0.23 -7.37
CA GLY A 95 0.06 0.71 -7.88
C GLY A 95 0.11 2.21 -8.18
N ALA A 96 -0.99 2.96 -8.03
CA ALA A 96 -1.04 4.39 -8.31
C ALA A 96 0.04 5.17 -7.53
N CYS A 97 0.25 4.82 -6.26
CA CYS A 97 1.25 5.46 -5.40
C CYS A 97 2.68 5.33 -5.94
N ALA A 98 3.06 4.17 -6.46
CA ALA A 98 4.39 3.99 -7.06
C ALA A 98 4.47 4.60 -8.46
N ALA A 99 3.40 4.52 -9.24
CA ALA A 99 3.36 5.06 -10.59
C ALA A 99 3.47 6.61 -10.61
N THR A 100 2.88 7.29 -9.63
CA THR A 100 2.95 8.76 -9.52
C THR A 100 4.23 9.26 -8.85
N CYS A 101 4.92 8.39 -8.11
CA CYS A 101 6.12 8.78 -7.37
C CYS A 101 7.30 9.05 -8.31
N LYS A 102 7.98 10.20 -8.14
CA LYS A 102 9.18 10.54 -8.92
C LYS A 102 10.27 9.47 -8.84
N ASN A 103 10.35 8.80 -7.71
CA ASN A 103 11.35 7.75 -7.46
C ASN A 103 10.80 6.33 -7.71
N GLY A 104 9.55 6.20 -8.14
CA GLY A 104 8.90 4.90 -8.28
C GLY A 104 8.71 4.14 -6.95
N SER A 105 8.76 4.83 -5.81
CA SER A 105 8.72 4.19 -4.50
C SER A 105 7.36 3.58 -4.17
N ALA A 106 7.36 2.34 -3.69
CA ALA A 106 6.18 1.66 -3.17
C ALA A 106 5.97 1.88 -1.65
N MET A 107 6.62 2.88 -1.07
CA MET A 107 6.63 3.10 0.38
C MET A 107 5.22 3.18 0.97
N LEU A 108 4.28 3.87 0.33
CA LEU A 108 2.90 3.95 0.83
C LEU A 108 2.18 2.59 0.81
N PHE A 109 2.41 1.79 -0.23
CA PHE A 109 1.86 0.44 -0.33
C PHE A 109 2.37 -0.47 0.80
N VAL A 110 3.69 -0.49 1.02
CA VAL A 110 4.32 -1.25 2.11
C VAL A 110 3.86 -0.75 3.47
N ALA A 111 3.83 0.58 3.63
CA ALA A 111 3.41 1.24 4.86
C ALA A 111 1.96 0.92 5.24
N ALA A 112 1.05 0.94 4.29
CA ALA A 112 -0.34 0.60 4.51
C ALA A 112 -0.49 -0.81 5.10
N ARG A 113 0.22 -1.79 4.53
CA ARG A 113 0.17 -3.18 5.00
C ARG A 113 0.87 -3.37 6.35
N VAL A 114 2.08 -2.84 6.53
CA VAL A 114 2.82 -2.96 7.79
C VAL A 114 2.08 -2.24 8.92
N SER A 115 1.60 -1.01 8.68
CA SER A 115 0.86 -0.22 9.67
C SER A 115 -0.43 -0.91 10.10
N SER A 116 -1.25 -1.37 9.14
CA SER A 116 -2.49 -2.07 9.44
C SER A 116 -2.26 -3.28 10.35
N LEU A 117 -1.30 -4.14 9.99
CA LEU A 117 -1.01 -5.35 10.77
C LEU A 117 -0.30 -5.06 12.11
N ALA A 118 0.49 -3.98 12.20
CA ALA A 118 1.14 -3.59 13.45
C ALA A 118 0.14 -3.07 14.50
N LEU A 119 -0.96 -2.48 14.06
CA LEU A 119 -2.03 -1.99 14.94
C LEU A 119 -2.88 -3.12 15.51
N LEU A 120 -3.01 -4.23 14.77
CA LEU A 120 -3.77 -5.39 15.20
C LEU A 120 -3.00 -6.22 16.25
N PRO A 121 -3.63 -6.65 17.35
CA PRO A 121 -3.01 -7.54 18.33
C PRO A 121 -2.41 -8.80 17.71
N GLN A 122 -3.09 -9.38 16.73
CA GLN A 122 -2.68 -10.59 16.01
C GLN A 122 -1.42 -10.38 15.17
N GLY A 123 -1.17 -9.17 14.69
CA GLY A 123 -0.02 -8.85 13.84
C GLY A 123 1.27 -8.52 14.60
N LYS A 124 1.21 -8.34 15.93
CA LYS A 124 2.34 -7.86 16.73
C LYS A 124 3.48 -8.87 16.84
N ILE A 125 3.19 -10.16 16.93
CA ILE A 125 4.19 -11.22 17.10
C ILE A 125 5.22 -11.18 15.97
N GLU A 126 4.78 -10.90 14.75
CA GLU A 126 5.63 -10.87 13.55
C GLU A 126 6.01 -9.45 13.14
N GLY A 127 5.62 -8.44 13.91
CA GLY A 127 5.73 -7.02 13.55
C GLY A 127 7.14 -6.63 13.15
N ALA A 128 8.14 -6.94 13.98
CA ALA A 128 9.53 -6.61 13.74
C ALA A 128 10.08 -7.32 12.47
N ARG A 129 9.85 -8.63 12.34
CA ARG A 129 10.24 -9.40 11.17
C ARG A 129 9.57 -8.88 9.91
N ARG A 130 8.26 -8.60 9.96
CA ARG A 130 7.49 -8.05 8.86
C ARG A 130 8.08 -6.73 8.36
N ALA A 131 8.29 -5.78 9.27
CA ALA A 131 8.81 -4.46 8.90
C ALA A 131 10.16 -4.58 8.19
N LYS A 132 11.10 -5.35 8.75
CA LYS A 132 12.41 -5.58 8.13
C LYS A 132 12.32 -6.28 6.78
N ALA A 133 11.56 -7.36 6.69
CA ALA A 133 11.49 -8.20 5.49
C ALA A 133 10.79 -7.47 4.32
N MET A 134 9.69 -6.76 4.59
CA MET A 134 8.96 -6.05 3.54
C MET A 134 9.74 -4.83 3.03
N VAL A 135 10.43 -4.10 3.91
CA VAL A 135 11.30 -2.99 3.48
C VAL A 135 12.48 -3.52 2.66
N ALA A 136 13.17 -4.55 3.13
CA ALA A 136 14.28 -5.15 2.40
C ALA A 136 13.84 -5.67 1.01
N LYS A 137 12.67 -6.30 0.92
CA LYS A 137 12.14 -6.77 -0.36
C LYS A 137 11.73 -5.61 -1.28
N MET A 138 11.19 -4.54 -0.74
CA MET A 138 10.88 -3.33 -1.49
C MET A 138 12.15 -2.71 -2.09
N ASP A 139 13.22 -2.61 -1.29
CA ASP A 139 14.50 -2.06 -1.73
C ASP A 139 15.18 -2.96 -2.78
N GLU A 140 15.19 -4.28 -2.57
CA GLU A 140 15.71 -5.29 -3.51
C GLU A 140 15.03 -5.19 -4.89
N LEU A 141 13.73 -4.92 -4.91
CA LEU A 141 12.95 -4.81 -6.15
C LEU A 141 12.99 -3.41 -6.78
N GLY A 142 13.77 -2.49 -6.22
CA GLY A 142 13.95 -1.14 -6.75
C GLY A 142 12.80 -0.17 -6.47
N PHE A 143 11.93 -0.50 -5.52
CA PHE A 143 10.81 0.36 -5.10
C PHE A 143 11.09 1.18 -3.83
N GLY A 144 12.33 1.22 -3.36
CA GLY A 144 12.77 2.03 -2.23
C GLY A 144 12.86 3.53 -2.55
N SER A 145 13.81 4.22 -1.91
CA SER A 145 14.18 5.62 -2.21
C SER A 145 13.04 6.65 -2.04
N CYS A 146 12.20 6.48 -1.04
CA CYS A 146 11.16 7.45 -0.71
C CYS A 146 11.77 8.78 -0.24
N THR A 147 11.40 9.90 -0.89
CA THR A 147 11.78 11.27 -0.51
C THR A 147 10.63 12.08 0.06
N ASN A 148 9.55 11.41 0.45
CA ASN A 148 8.36 11.98 1.10
C ASN A 148 7.73 13.17 0.35
N THR A 149 7.61 13.05 -0.96
CA THR A 149 6.98 14.09 -1.81
C THR A 149 5.47 14.17 -1.64
N ARG A 150 4.85 13.19 -0.97
CA ARG A 150 3.40 13.05 -0.73
C ARG A 150 2.54 12.86 -1.97
N ALA A 151 3.10 12.78 -3.17
CA ALA A 151 2.34 12.52 -4.39
C ALA A 151 1.52 11.23 -4.31
N CYS A 152 2.04 10.22 -3.60
CA CYS A 152 1.37 8.93 -3.39
C CYS A 152 0.06 9.04 -2.59
N GLU A 153 -0.01 9.96 -1.61
CA GLU A 153 -1.21 10.25 -0.83
C GLU A 153 -2.26 10.94 -1.69
N MET A 154 -1.82 11.93 -2.49
CA MET A 154 -2.71 12.71 -3.37
C MET A 154 -3.37 11.89 -4.47
N GLU A 155 -2.71 10.83 -4.94
CA GLU A 155 -3.20 9.98 -6.02
C GLU A 155 -3.82 8.67 -5.50
N CYS A 156 -3.97 8.52 -4.18
CA CYS A 156 -4.50 7.29 -3.61
C CYS A 156 -6.03 7.23 -3.71
N PRO A 157 -6.63 6.33 -4.52
CA PRO A 157 -8.08 6.22 -4.64
C PRO A 157 -8.77 5.69 -3.37
N LYS A 158 -7.99 5.34 -2.36
CA LYS A 158 -8.45 4.88 -1.04
C LYS A 158 -8.06 5.83 0.10
N HIS A 159 -7.58 7.03 -0.25
CA HIS A 159 -7.23 8.10 0.69
C HIS A 159 -6.27 7.68 1.81
N ILE A 160 -5.36 6.73 1.50
CA ILE A 160 -4.36 6.27 2.46
C ILE A 160 -3.33 7.37 2.66
N THR A 161 -3.17 7.81 3.90
CA THR A 161 -2.33 8.95 4.25
C THR A 161 -0.87 8.55 4.51
N VAL A 162 0.04 9.51 4.40
CA VAL A 162 1.46 9.32 4.72
C VAL A 162 1.71 9.07 6.22
N SER A 163 0.71 9.19 7.10
CA SER A 163 0.81 8.78 8.49
C SER A 163 1.19 7.31 8.65
N HIS A 164 0.75 6.47 7.72
CA HIS A 164 1.15 5.06 7.67
C HIS A 164 2.65 4.89 7.37
N ILE A 165 3.25 5.80 6.58
CA ILE A 165 4.70 5.81 6.34
C ILE A 165 5.44 6.15 7.64
N ALA A 166 4.96 7.13 8.40
CA ALA A 166 5.55 7.47 9.70
C ALA A 166 5.50 6.28 10.66
N ARG A 167 4.39 5.54 10.69
CA ARG A 167 4.28 4.31 11.46
C ARG A 167 5.22 3.22 10.97
N LEU A 168 5.31 2.97 9.67
CA LEU A 168 6.28 2.01 9.11
C LEU A 168 7.71 2.35 9.57
N ASN A 169 8.11 3.61 9.46
CA ASN A 169 9.44 4.05 9.89
C ASN A 169 9.68 3.75 11.38
N ARG A 170 8.68 4.02 12.23
CA ARG A 170 8.75 3.68 13.66
C ARG A 170 8.91 2.17 13.87
N GLU A 171 8.05 1.35 13.25
CA GLU A 171 8.13 -0.12 13.38
C GLU A 171 9.48 -0.66 12.90
N TYR A 172 10.00 -0.11 11.80
CA TYR A 172 11.29 -0.50 11.25
C TYR A 172 12.46 -0.12 12.18
N LEU A 173 12.46 1.11 12.71
CA LEU A 173 13.48 1.55 13.65
C LEU A 173 13.46 0.74 14.95
N CYS A 174 12.27 0.53 15.52
CA CYS A 174 12.13 -0.33 16.70
C CYS A 174 12.65 -1.76 16.43
N ALA A 175 12.32 -2.31 15.26
CA ALA A 175 12.77 -3.64 14.87
C ALA A 175 14.31 -3.74 14.71
N LYS A 176 14.95 -2.66 14.27
CA LYS A 176 16.43 -2.59 14.17
C LYS A 176 17.13 -2.44 15.50
N LEU A 177 16.49 -1.79 16.48
CA LEU A 177 17.05 -1.59 17.82
C LEU A 177 16.83 -2.79 18.75
N SER A 178 15.99 -3.74 18.36
CA SER A 178 15.66 -4.93 19.14
C SER A 178 16.48 -6.17 18.76
N ASP A 179 17.36 -6.04 17.76
CA ASP A 179 18.36 -7.05 17.37
C ASP A 179 19.61 -6.85 18.22
#